data_e158ca398bcba73252260a795ffca72d
#
_entry.id   e158ca398bcba73252260a795ffca72d
#
_cell.length_a   1.000
_cell.length_b   1.000
_cell.length_c   1.000
_cell.angle_alpha   90.00
_cell.angle_beta   90.00
_cell.angle_gamma   90.00
#
_symmetry.space_group_name_H-M   'P 1'
#
loop_
_entity.id
_entity.type
_entity.pdbx_description
1 polymer ?
#
loop_
_entity_poly.entity_id
_entity_poly.type
_entity_poly.pdbx_seq_one_letter_code
_entity_poly.pdbx_strand_id
1 'polypeptide(L)'
;MKPFVKTLAASSLLVLSLSATPAFAAKIGVTMSAFDDNFLTVLRNGMGKYAESQKDISLQFEDAQGDVGKQLNQIQNFIAQKVDAIIVNAVDTDATPKMTKLASSAGIPLVYVNRMPADKSLPEKVAYVGSNEVDSGTLQMKEVCKLMGGKGNFLVMMGDLANQAARQRTQDIEDVIKTPECSGIKILDKRTAKWQRTEGNDLMTNWISSGMKFEAVVSNNDEMALGAIQALKASKMLDKTIVAGIDATQDALASMKAGELKVTVFQNAAGQGQGAVDTAMKIIKGEKVPPMVWIPFELVTPANLSQYMSKN
;
A
#
# COMPACT_ATOMS: atom_id res chain seq x y z
N MET A 1 4.53 33.27 89.42
CA MET A 1 5.36 32.50 88.49
C MET A 1 4.43 31.64 87.68
N LYS A 2 4.21 31.98 86.39
CA LYS A 2 3.36 31.20 85.46
C LYS A 2 4.29 30.49 84.48
N PRO A 3 4.15 29.19 84.20
CA PRO A 3 4.94 28.53 83.18
C PRO A 3 4.40 28.78 81.77
N PHE A 4 5.28 29.10 80.85
CA PHE A 4 5.04 29.23 79.41
C PHE A 4 4.97 27.83 78.77
N VAL A 5 3.84 27.50 78.20
CA VAL A 5 3.70 26.31 77.36
C VAL A 5 4.05 26.69 75.88
N LYS A 6 5.10 26.10 75.36
CA LYS A 6 5.49 26.20 73.94
C LYS A 6 4.74 25.15 73.17
N THR A 7 3.85 25.56 72.28
CA THR A 7 3.17 24.72 71.36
C THR A 7 4.07 24.55 70.13
N LEU A 8 4.53 23.34 69.87
CA LEU A 8 5.21 22.96 68.63
C LEU A 8 4.11 22.63 67.56
N ALA A 9 4.04 23.44 66.52
CA ALA A 9 3.23 23.15 65.33
C ALA A 9 4.05 22.24 64.43
N ALA A 10 3.64 20.97 64.29
CA ALA A 10 4.20 20.03 63.34
C ALA A 10 3.50 20.23 61.96
N SER A 11 4.22 20.84 61.01
CA SER A 11 3.79 20.96 59.65
C SER A 11 4.04 19.66 58.89
N SER A 12 3.01 18.85 58.67
CA SER A 12 3.08 17.63 57.84
C SER A 12 3.12 18.03 56.35
N LEU A 13 4.31 17.96 55.74
CA LEU A 13 4.43 18.02 54.27
C LEU A 13 3.88 16.72 53.68
N LEU A 14 2.71 16.83 53.03
CA LEU A 14 2.15 15.76 52.18
C LEU A 14 2.94 15.73 50.86
N VAL A 15 3.89 14.82 50.73
CA VAL A 15 4.61 14.56 49.50
C VAL A 15 3.67 13.74 48.62
N LEU A 16 2.98 14.39 47.65
CA LEU A 16 2.32 13.71 46.55
C LEU A 16 3.40 13.08 45.66
N SER A 17 3.69 11.80 45.85
CA SER A 17 4.43 11.00 44.89
C SER A 17 3.57 10.82 43.66
N LEU A 18 3.84 11.60 42.59
CA LEU A 18 3.37 11.28 41.23
C LEU A 18 4.02 9.94 40.84
N SER A 19 3.28 8.86 40.98
CA SER A 19 3.63 7.57 40.42
C SER A 19 3.57 7.73 38.90
N ALA A 20 4.69 7.99 38.23
CA ALA A 20 4.82 7.84 36.80
C ALA A 20 4.57 6.35 36.50
N THR A 21 3.36 6.00 36.05
CA THR A 21 3.11 4.68 35.47
C THR A 21 4.11 4.49 34.34
N PRO A 22 4.86 3.37 34.27
CA PRO A 22 5.70 3.09 33.12
C PRO A 22 4.79 3.09 31.90
N ALA A 23 5.05 3.97 30.94
CA ALA A 23 4.38 3.95 29.65
C ALA A 23 4.81 2.66 28.95
N PHE A 24 3.97 1.63 28.98
CA PHE A 24 4.19 0.43 28.17
C PHE A 24 4.02 0.80 26.71
N ALA A 25 5.02 0.48 25.88
CA ALA A 25 4.92 0.65 24.46
C ALA A 25 3.74 -0.20 23.92
N ALA A 26 2.86 0.42 23.13
CA ALA A 26 1.76 -0.28 22.49
C ALA A 26 2.33 -1.36 21.56
N LYS A 27 1.90 -2.61 21.73
CA LYS A 27 2.34 -3.74 20.94
C LYS A 27 1.38 -3.96 19.77
N ILE A 28 1.86 -3.73 18.56
CA ILE A 28 1.06 -3.86 17.34
C ILE A 28 1.59 -5.03 16.51
N GLY A 29 0.73 -6.01 16.22
CA GLY A 29 1.02 -7.09 15.27
C GLY A 29 0.79 -6.61 13.84
N VAL A 30 1.75 -6.83 12.94
CA VAL A 30 1.64 -6.46 11.52
C VAL A 30 1.81 -7.71 10.66
N THR A 31 0.78 -8.10 9.93
CA THR A 31 0.87 -9.18 8.95
C THR A 31 0.88 -8.59 7.53
N MET A 32 1.95 -8.88 6.81
CA MET A 32 2.14 -8.47 5.42
C MET A 32 1.86 -9.64 4.50
N SER A 33 1.30 -9.36 3.33
CA SER A 33 1.02 -10.40 2.33
C SER A 33 2.29 -11.07 1.81
N ALA A 34 3.37 -10.32 1.64
CA ALA A 34 4.69 -10.79 1.25
C ALA A 34 5.78 -9.81 1.71
N PHE A 35 7.00 -10.31 1.95
CA PHE A 35 8.15 -9.49 2.31
C PHE A 35 9.06 -9.17 1.12
N ASP A 36 8.95 -9.91 0.04
CA ASP A 36 9.80 -9.84 -1.15
C ASP A 36 9.25 -8.94 -2.28
N ASP A 37 8.10 -8.30 -2.07
CA ASP A 37 7.57 -7.26 -2.95
C ASP A 37 8.26 -5.92 -2.64
N ASN A 38 8.77 -5.24 -3.69
CA ASN A 38 9.52 -3.99 -3.53
C ASN A 38 8.68 -2.86 -2.93
N PHE A 39 7.44 -2.67 -3.41
CA PHE A 39 6.54 -1.66 -2.86
C PHE A 39 6.18 -1.96 -1.40
N LEU A 40 5.83 -3.22 -1.10
CA LEU A 40 5.50 -3.64 0.26
C LEU A 40 6.71 -3.57 1.21
N THR A 41 7.92 -3.71 0.69
CA THR A 41 9.16 -3.48 1.45
C THR A 41 9.28 -2.02 1.87
N VAL A 42 9.02 -1.07 0.96
CA VAL A 42 9.01 0.37 1.30
C VAL A 42 7.91 0.69 2.33
N LEU A 43 6.71 0.14 2.14
CA LEU A 43 5.58 0.29 3.07
C LEU A 43 5.95 -0.23 4.48
N ARG A 44 6.48 -1.45 4.58
CA ARG A 44 6.90 -2.09 5.84
C ARG A 44 8.00 -1.28 6.53
N ASN A 45 9.02 -0.87 5.77
CA ASN A 45 10.11 -0.05 6.29
C ASN A 45 9.62 1.33 6.76
N GLY A 46 8.65 1.91 6.06
CA GLY A 46 7.99 3.16 6.46
C GLY A 46 7.30 3.03 7.81
N MET A 47 6.54 1.95 8.03
CA MET A 47 5.92 1.65 9.33
C MET A 47 6.99 1.50 10.43
N GLY A 48 8.05 0.71 10.16
CA GLY A 48 9.13 0.47 11.12
C GLY A 48 9.84 1.76 11.54
N LYS A 49 10.30 2.55 10.58
CA LYS A 49 10.96 3.84 10.82
C LYS A 49 10.08 4.82 11.60
N TYR A 50 8.78 4.85 11.27
CA TYR A 50 7.85 5.69 11.99
C TYR A 50 7.70 5.24 13.44
N ALA A 51 7.49 3.95 13.70
CA ALA A 51 7.40 3.40 15.05
C ALA A 51 8.69 3.62 15.86
N GLU A 52 9.87 3.47 15.27
CA GLU A 52 11.16 3.75 15.90
C GLU A 52 11.29 5.22 16.33
N SER A 53 10.69 6.15 15.57
CA SER A 53 10.66 7.57 15.95
C SER A 53 9.74 7.88 17.14
N GLN A 54 8.85 6.94 17.49
CA GLN A 54 7.91 7.01 18.60
C GLN A 54 8.40 6.11 19.75
N LYS A 55 8.45 6.62 20.97
CA LYS A 55 8.95 5.86 22.13
C LYS A 55 7.94 4.86 22.70
N ASP A 56 6.69 4.95 22.27
CA ASP A 56 5.53 4.25 22.82
C ASP A 56 4.93 3.22 21.85
N ILE A 57 5.67 2.80 20.80
CA ILE A 57 5.19 1.85 19.79
C ILE A 57 6.21 0.73 19.57
N SER A 58 5.72 -0.51 19.57
CA SER A 58 6.47 -1.70 19.19
C SER A 58 5.73 -2.46 18.10
N LEU A 59 6.37 -2.70 16.95
CA LEU A 59 5.80 -3.46 15.83
C LEU A 59 6.40 -4.86 15.76
N GLN A 60 5.54 -5.88 15.63
CA GLN A 60 5.94 -7.25 15.32
C GLN A 60 5.47 -7.58 13.91
N PHE A 61 6.40 -7.75 12.98
CA PHE A 61 6.10 -8.06 11.58
C PHE A 61 6.09 -9.58 11.32
N GLU A 62 5.09 -10.04 10.57
CA GLU A 62 4.94 -11.42 10.10
C GLU A 62 4.72 -11.45 8.59
N ASP A 63 5.40 -12.37 7.91
CA ASP A 63 5.28 -12.59 6.47
C ASP A 63 4.29 -13.72 6.18
N ALA A 64 3.20 -13.41 5.49
CA ALA A 64 2.22 -14.41 5.08
C ALA A 64 2.67 -15.23 3.85
N GLN A 65 3.67 -14.77 3.09
CA GLN A 65 4.22 -15.47 1.92
C GLN A 65 3.15 -15.81 0.86
N GLY A 66 2.18 -14.93 0.66
CA GLY A 66 1.09 -15.15 -0.29
C GLY A 66 0.06 -16.21 0.15
N ASP A 67 0.12 -16.70 1.39
CA ASP A 67 -0.78 -17.73 1.92
C ASP A 67 -1.83 -17.13 2.87
N VAL A 68 -3.11 -17.17 2.46
CA VAL A 68 -4.24 -16.67 3.25
C VAL A 68 -4.42 -17.47 4.55
N GLY A 69 -4.18 -18.78 4.51
CA GLY A 69 -4.28 -19.63 5.70
C GLY A 69 -3.23 -19.25 6.74
N LYS A 70 -1.99 -19.05 6.29
CA LYS A 70 -0.89 -18.56 7.12
C LYS A 70 -1.22 -17.18 7.71
N GLN A 71 -1.77 -16.26 6.89
CA GLN A 71 -2.15 -14.92 7.36
C GLN A 71 -3.25 -14.98 8.44
N LEU A 72 -4.26 -15.82 8.27
CA LEU A 72 -5.29 -16.04 9.29
C LEU A 72 -4.71 -16.59 10.59
N ASN A 73 -3.75 -17.53 10.51
CA ASN A 73 -3.06 -18.07 11.69
C ASN A 73 -2.22 -17.00 12.39
N GLN A 74 -1.55 -16.11 11.64
CA GLN A 74 -0.81 -14.97 12.21
C GLN A 74 -1.74 -14.03 12.99
N ILE A 75 -2.93 -13.70 12.44
CA ILE A 75 -3.92 -12.90 13.15
C ILE A 75 -4.38 -13.59 14.45
N GLN A 76 -4.66 -14.90 14.40
CA GLN A 76 -5.02 -15.67 15.60
C GLN A 76 -3.89 -15.67 16.65
N ASN A 77 -2.64 -15.77 16.21
CA ASN A 77 -1.47 -15.69 17.10
C ASN A 77 -1.34 -14.31 17.75
N PHE A 78 -1.56 -13.22 17.02
CA PHE A 78 -1.59 -11.87 17.59
C PHE A 78 -2.72 -11.71 18.61
N ILE A 79 -3.90 -12.27 18.32
CA ILE A 79 -5.02 -12.29 19.27
C ILE A 79 -4.64 -13.06 20.56
N ALA A 80 -4.03 -14.24 20.43
CA ALA A 80 -3.57 -15.03 21.57
C ALA A 80 -2.48 -14.31 22.39
N GLN A 81 -1.61 -13.56 21.73
CA GLN A 81 -0.59 -12.70 22.38
C GLN A 81 -1.17 -11.44 23.01
N LYS A 82 -2.46 -11.15 22.81
CA LYS A 82 -3.15 -9.95 23.32
C LYS A 82 -2.43 -8.66 22.90
N VAL A 83 -2.09 -8.56 21.60
CA VAL A 83 -1.55 -7.30 21.06
C VAL A 83 -2.60 -6.19 21.16
N ASP A 84 -2.15 -4.93 21.23
CA ASP A 84 -3.04 -3.78 21.40
C ASP A 84 -3.78 -3.41 20.12
N ALA A 85 -3.21 -3.76 18.94
CA ALA A 85 -3.85 -3.64 17.64
C ALA A 85 -3.20 -4.58 16.62
N ILE A 86 -3.89 -4.81 15.50
CA ILE A 86 -3.39 -5.58 14.36
C ILE A 86 -3.44 -4.70 13.11
N ILE A 87 -2.35 -4.68 12.32
CA ILE A 87 -2.30 -4.08 10.99
C ILE A 87 -2.20 -5.21 9.97
N VAL A 88 -3.02 -5.15 8.91
CA VAL A 88 -3.11 -6.19 7.87
C VAL A 88 -2.90 -5.59 6.48
N ASN A 89 -1.87 -6.04 5.78
CA ASN A 89 -1.80 -5.95 4.33
C ASN A 89 -2.27 -7.29 3.76
N ALA A 90 -3.52 -7.37 3.29
CA ALA A 90 -4.20 -8.63 2.98
C ALA A 90 -3.57 -9.39 1.81
N VAL A 91 -3.39 -10.69 1.94
CA VAL A 91 -3.02 -11.60 0.82
C VAL A 91 -4.15 -11.62 -0.21
N ASP A 92 -5.37 -11.86 0.26
CA ASP A 92 -6.59 -11.89 -0.53
C ASP A 92 -7.61 -10.92 0.08
N THR A 93 -8.04 -9.95 -0.72
CA THR A 93 -8.98 -8.93 -0.23
C THR A 93 -10.38 -9.50 0.02
N ASP A 94 -10.75 -10.58 -0.65
CA ASP A 94 -12.04 -11.22 -0.46
C ASP A 94 -12.10 -12.07 0.84
N ALA A 95 -10.93 -12.36 1.45
CA ALA A 95 -10.85 -13.03 2.76
C ALA A 95 -10.94 -12.07 3.96
N THR A 96 -10.91 -10.75 3.74
CA THR A 96 -10.88 -9.75 4.81
C THR A 96 -12.09 -9.78 5.75
N PRO A 97 -13.34 -10.09 5.34
CA PRO A 97 -14.45 -10.19 6.29
C PRO A 97 -14.22 -11.23 7.39
N LYS A 98 -13.48 -12.31 7.10
CA LYS A 98 -13.10 -13.29 8.12
C LYS A 98 -12.05 -12.74 9.07
N MET A 99 -11.08 -11.95 8.58
CA MET A 99 -10.06 -11.28 9.38
C MET A 99 -10.70 -10.24 10.31
N THR A 100 -11.59 -9.40 9.75
CA THR A 100 -12.40 -8.44 10.51
C THR A 100 -13.18 -9.12 11.64
N LYS A 101 -13.86 -10.24 11.35
CA LYS A 101 -14.60 -10.99 12.34
C LYS A 101 -13.73 -11.52 13.47
N LEU A 102 -12.55 -12.08 13.14
CA LEU A 102 -11.60 -12.59 14.14
C LEU A 102 -11.15 -11.50 15.12
N ALA A 103 -10.67 -10.36 14.61
CA ALA A 103 -10.19 -9.25 15.43
C ALA A 103 -11.32 -8.62 16.25
N SER A 104 -12.48 -8.34 15.62
CA SER A 104 -13.64 -7.73 16.29
C SER A 104 -14.20 -8.62 17.39
N SER A 105 -14.28 -9.94 17.18
CA SER A 105 -14.75 -10.89 18.21
C SER A 105 -13.80 -10.96 19.42
N ALA A 106 -12.52 -10.67 19.22
CA ALA A 106 -11.53 -10.58 20.28
C ALA A 106 -11.43 -9.16 20.91
N GLY A 107 -12.17 -8.18 20.37
CA GLY A 107 -12.13 -6.78 20.81
C GLY A 107 -10.86 -6.03 20.46
N ILE A 108 -10.00 -6.59 19.57
CA ILE A 108 -8.73 -6.02 19.16
C ILE A 108 -8.93 -5.09 17.96
N PRO A 109 -8.43 -3.85 18.00
CA PRO A 109 -8.39 -2.93 16.88
C PRO A 109 -7.72 -3.54 15.65
N LEU A 110 -8.28 -3.29 14.45
CA LEU A 110 -7.76 -3.78 13.18
C LEU A 110 -7.62 -2.64 12.18
N VAL A 111 -6.45 -2.48 11.58
CA VAL A 111 -6.23 -1.52 10.51
C VAL A 111 -5.77 -2.27 9.25
N TYR A 112 -6.56 -2.19 8.20
CA TYR A 112 -6.11 -2.61 6.89
C TYR A 112 -5.23 -1.54 6.27
N VAL A 113 -4.13 -1.93 5.64
CA VAL A 113 -3.22 -1.01 4.97
C VAL A 113 -3.01 -1.40 3.52
N ASN A 114 -3.01 -0.40 2.62
CA ASN A 114 -2.74 -0.52 1.19
C ASN A 114 -3.82 -1.30 0.41
N ARG A 115 -4.12 -2.54 0.77
CA ARG A 115 -5.11 -3.38 0.10
C ARG A 115 -6.48 -3.22 0.74
N MET A 116 -7.43 -2.68 -0.01
CA MET A 116 -8.77 -2.34 0.48
C MET A 116 -9.56 -3.61 0.82
N PRO A 117 -10.16 -3.68 2.03
CA PRO A 117 -10.98 -4.83 2.42
C PRO A 117 -12.28 -4.91 1.62
N ALA A 118 -12.81 -6.14 1.46
CA ALA A 118 -14.08 -6.41 0.79
C ALA A 118 -15.30 -6.22 1.71
N ASP A 119 -15.09 -5.83 2.95
CA ASP A 119 -16.17 -5.56 3.90
C ASP A 119 -17.08 -4.43 3.38
N LYS A 120 -18.39 -4.64 3.35
CA LYS A 120 -19.37 -3.64 2.91
C LYS A 120 -19.37 -2.39 3.81
N SER A 121 -19.06 -2.58 5.08
CA SER A 121 -18.89 -1.53 6.09
C SER A 121 -17.91 -2.03 7.15
N LEU A 122 -17.00 -1.19 7.56
CA LEU A 122 -16.05 -1.50 8.61
C LEU A 122 -16.72 -1.25 9.98
N PRO A 123 -16.68 -2.23 10.92
CA PRO A 123 -17.23 -2.04 12.26
C PRO A 123 -16.38 -1.08 13.09
N GLU A 124 -16.87 -0.73 14.27
CA GLU A 124 -16.09 0.06 15.24
C GLU A 124 -14.72 -0.58 15.50
N LYS A 125 -13.69 0.23 15.66
CA LYS A 125 -12.27 -0.16 15.82
C LYS A 125 -11.65 -0.86 14.61
N VAL A 126 -12.30 -0.82 13.46
CA VAL A 126 -11.71 -1.30 12.20
C VAL A 126 -11.64 -0.14 11.22
N ALA A 127 -10.46 0.05 10.61
CA ALA A 127 -10.23 1.11 9.63
C ALA A 127 -9.39 0.61 8.45
N TYR A 128 -9.44 1.34 7.35
CA TYR A 128 -8.57 1.17 6.19
C TYR A 128 -7.73 2.43 5.99
N VAL A 129 -6.44 2.24 5.74
CA VAL A 129 -5.50 3.30 5.34
C VAL A 129 -4.87 2.92 4.01
N GLY A 130 -5.13 3.70 2.99
CA GLY A 130 -4.63 3.41 1.65
C GLY A 130 -5.07 4.45 0.64
N SER A 131 -4.95 4.13 -0.63
CA SER A 131 -5.31 5.02 -1.73
C SER A 131 -6.60 4.57 -2.40
N ASN A 132 -7.28 5.51 -3.06
CA ASN A 132 -8.46 5.19 -3.86
C ASN A 132 -8.01 4.62 -5.22
N GLU A 133 -8.17 3.33 -5.42
CA GLU A 133 -7.65 2.66 -6.61
C GLU A 133 -8.27 3.15 -7.93
N VAL A 134 -9.49 3.70 -7.90
CA VAL A 134 -10.10 4.34 -9.09
C VAL A 134 -9.24 5.47 -9.66
N ASP A 135 -8.48 6.16 -8.81
CA ASP A 135 -7.63 7.26 -9.25
C ASP A 135 -6.38 6.74 -10.00
N SER A 136 -5.81 5.62 -9.57
CA SER A 136 -4.52 5.13 -10.06
C SER A 136 -4.55 4.70 -11.53
N GLY A 137 -5.42 3.78 -11.89
CA GLY A 137 -5.57 3.31 -13.26
C GLY A 137 -6.12 4.39 -14.19
N THR A 138 -6.99 5.26 -13.65
CA THR A 138 -7.53 6.42 -14.40
C THR A 138 -6.43 7.42 -14.75
N LEU A 139 -5.58 7.83 -13.79
CA LEU A 139 -4.46 8.74 -14.05
C LEU A 139 -3.47 8.15 -15.05
N GLN A 140 -3.10 6.89 -14.87
CA GLN A 140 -2.21 6.17 -15.74
C GLN A 140 -2.74 6.12 -17.18
N MET A 141 -3.97 5.62 -17.36
CA MET A 141 -4.50 5.37 -18.70
C MET A 141 -4.84 6.67 -19.46
N LYS A 142 -5.26 7.74 -18.77
CA LYS A 142 -5.46 9.05 -19.41
C LYS A 142 -4.15 9.59 -19.99
N GLU A 143 -3.04 9.48 -19.29
CA GLU A 143 -1.74 9.94 -19.81
C GLU A 143 -1.25 9.03 -20.94
N VAL A 144 -1.41 7.70 -20.83
CA VAL A 144 -1.09 6.77 -21.94
C VAL A 144 -1.92 7.08 -23.18
N CYS A 145 -3.22 7.30 -23.03
CA CYS A 145 -4.13 7.69 -24.12
C CYS A 145 -3.63 8.96 -24.85
N LYS A 146 -3.25 9.97 -24.09
CA LYS A 146 -2.68 11.22 -24.62
C LYS A 146 -1.38 10.95 -25.39
N LEU A 147 -0.47 10.15 -24.85
CA LEU A 147 0.80 9.79 -25.51
C LEU A 147 0.57 8.97 -26.78
N MET A 148 -0.47 8.15 -26.84
CA MET A 148 -0.87 7.39 -28.03
C MET A 148 -1.64 8.24 -29.06
N GLY A 149 -2.02 9.47 -28.73
CA GLY A 149 -2.86 10.32 -29.59
C GLY A 149 -4.27 9.78 -29.77
N GLY A 150 -4.81 9.08 -28.77
CA GLY A 150 -6.19 8.57 -28.71
C GLY A 150 -6.47 7.35 -29.61
N LYS A 151 -5.46 6.69 -30.19
CA LYS A 151 -5.61 5.56 -31.10
C LYS A 151 -4.47 4.57 -31.02
N GLY A 152 -4.70 3.34 -31.46
CA GLY A 152 -3.70 2.26 -31.48
C GLY A 152 -4.08 1.08 -30.58
N ASN A 153 -3.14 0.17 -30.45
CA ASN A 153 -3.34 -1.09 -29.73
C ASN A 153 -2.39 -1.15 -28.52
N PHE A 154 -2.85 -1.77 -27.43
CA PHE A 154 -2.01 -1.94 -26.26
C PHE A 154 -2.30 -3.25 -25.52
N LEU A 155 -1.40 -3.60 -24.64
CA LEU A 155 -1.43 -4.79 -23.81
C LEU A 155 -1.58 -4.39 -22.34
N VAL A 156 -2.29 -5.19 -21.54
CA VAL A 156 -2.49 -4.93 -20.11
C VAL A 156 -1.86 -6.04 -19.29
N MET A 157 -0.92 -5.67 -18.39
CA MET A 157 -0.37 -6.56 -17.37
C MET A 157 -1.13 -6.35 -16.07
N MET A 158 -1.93 -7.34 -15.69
CA MET A 158 -2.71 -7.29 -14.46
C MET A 158 -1.89 -7.81 -13.27
N GLY A 159 -2.12 -7.22 -12.10
CA GLY A 159 -1.64 -7.77 -10.83
C GLY A 159 -2.33 -9.08 -10.46
N ASP A 160 -2.15 -9.51 -9.21
CA ASP A 160 -2.85 -10.67 -8.69
C ASP A 160 -4.35 -10.36 -8.51
N LEU A 161 -5.20 -11.16 -9.14
CA LEU A 161 -6.66 -10.96 -9.16
C LEU A 161 -7.33 -11.22 -7.80
N ALA A 162 -6.64 -11.85 -6.84
CA ALA A 162 -7.06 -11.91 -5.45
C ALA A 162 -7.08 -10.53 -4.77
N ASN A 163 -6.48 -9.51 -5.41
CA ASN A 163 -6.45 -8.15 -4.89
C ASN A 163 -7.44 -7.24 -5.61
N GLN A 164 -8.22 -6.50 -4.83
CA GLN A 164 -9.15 -5.50 -5.36
C GLN A 164 -8.42 -4.48 -6.24
N ALA A 165 -7.21 -4.04 -5.85
CA ALA A 165 -6.39 -3.10 -6.63
C ALA A 165 -6.14 -3.57 -8.07
N ALA A 166 -5.79 -4.84 -8.31
CA ALA A 166 -5.56 -5.35 -9.65
C ALA A 166 -6.82 -5.31 -10.50
N ARG A 167 -7.96 -5.69 -9.91
CA ARG A 167 -9.26 -5.65 -10.58
C ARG A 167 -9.68 -4.21 -10.91
N GLN A 168 -9.51 -3.29 -9.96
CA GLN A 168 -9.92 -1.89 -10.12
C GLN A 168 -9.05 -1.17 -11.15
N ARG A 169 -7.71 -1.23 -11.03
CA ARG A 169 -6.77 -0.62 -11.98
C ARG A 169 -7.05 -1.09 -13.42
N THR A 170 -7.40 -2.36 -13.59
CA THR A 170 -7.78 -2.90 -14.92
C THR A 170 -9.12 -2.36 -15.38
N GLN A 171 -10.11 -2.25 -14.50
CA GLN A 171 -11.41 -1.65 -14.80
C GLN A 171 -11.28 -0.18 -15.20
N ASP A 172 -10.44 0.59 -14.51
CA ASP A 172 -10.20 2.01 -14.81
C ASP A 172 -9.62 2.19 -16.22
N ILE A 173 -8.69 1.31 -16.62
CA ILE A 173 -8.15 1.28 -17.98
C ILE A 173 -9.27 1.08 -18.98
N GLU A 174 -10.15 0.10 -18.73
CA GLU A 174 -11.30 -0.20 -19.61
C GLU A 174 -12.33 0.95 -19.65
N ASP A 175 -12.47 1.70 -18.57
CA ASP A 175 -13.40 2.83 -18.52
C ASP A 175 -12.83 4.06 -19.23
N VAL A 176 -11.54 4.33 -19.10
CA VAL A 176 -10.88 5.44 -19.81
C VAL A 176 -10.93 5.25 -21.32
N ILE A 177 -10.71 4.04 -21.85
CA ILE A 177 -10.76 3.81 -23.31
C ILE A 177 -12.17 3.91 -23.91
N LYS A 178 -13.22 3.95 -23.09
CA LYS A 178 -14.60 4.21 -23.53
C LYS A 178 -14.90 5.71 -23.70
N THR A 179 -14.04 6.58 -23.18
CA THR A 179 -14.22 8.02 -23.33
C THR A 179 -13.99 8.45 -24.80
N PRO A 180 -14.65 9.52 -25.28
CA PRO A 180 -14.52 9.94 -26.69
C PRO A 180 -13.06 10.15 -27.12
N GLU A 181 -12.22 10.72 -26.25
CA GLU A 181 -10.82 11.04 -26.53
C GLU A 181 -9.96 9.78 -26.73
N CYS A 182 -10.34 8.66 -26.11
CA CYS A 182 -9.57 7.42 -26.07
C CYS A 182 -10.24 6.25 -26.86
N SER A 183 -11.38 6.49 -27.48
CA SER A 183 -12.20 5.44 -28.14
C SER A 183 -11.52 4.76 -29.35
N GLY A 184 -10.43 5.33 -29.86
CA GLY A 184 -9.63 4.72 -30.94
C GLY A 184 -8.57 3.74 -30.41
N ILE A 185 -8.44 3.56 -29.09
CA ILE A 185 -7.47 2.66 -28.46
C ILE A 185 -8.12 1.30 -28.18
N LYS A 186 -7.39 0.21 -28.42
CA LYS A 186 -7.91 -1.16 -28.25
C LYS A 186 -6.95 -2.01 -27.41
N ILE A 187 -7.51 -2.72 -26.44
CA ILE A 187 -6.80 -3.79 -25.72
C ILE A 187 -6.69 -5.01 -26.64
N LEU A 188 -5.47 -5.46 -26.92
CA LEU A 188 -5.23 -6.69 -27.68
C LEU A 188 -5.29 -7.94 -26.80
N ASP A 189 -4.67 -7.87 -25.64
CA ASP A 189 -4.69 -8.93 -24.64
C ASP A 189 -4.49 -8.33 -23.25
N LYS A 190 -5.01 -9.01 -22.24
CA LYS A 190 -4.80 -8.68 -20.81
C LYS A 190 -4.59 -9.95 -20.03
N ARG A 191 -3.48 -10.04 -19.28
CA ARG A 191 -3.11 -11.22 -18.48
C ARG A 191 -2.46 -10.80 -17.17
N THR A 192 -2.61 -11.67 -16.18
CA THR A 192 -1.93 -11.46 -14.88
C THR A 192 -0.44 -11.81 -14.99
N ALA A 193 0.39 -10.97 -14.38
CA ALA A 193 1.79 -11.21 -14.08
C ALA A 193 2.06 -11.03 -12.56
N LYS A 194 1.00 -11.11 -11.73
CA LYS A 194 1.01 -11.30 -10.27
C LYS A 194 1.91 -10.35 -9.50
N TRP A 195 2.03 -9.10 -9.96
CA TRP A 195 2.89 -8.05 -9.38
C TRP A 195 4.40 -8.26 -9.57
N GLN A 196 4.83 -9.37 -10.21
CA GLN A 196 6.21 -9.80 -10.24
C GLN A 196 6.94 -9.37 -11.52
N ARG A 197 8.19 -8.87 -11.38
CA ARG A 197 9.04 -8.44 -12.49
C ARG A 197 9.35 -9.59 -13.45
N THR A 198 9.65 -10.76 -12.92
CA THR A 198 9.94 -11.97 -13.71
C THR A 198 8.73 -12.40 -14.54
N GLU A 199 7.55 -12.46 -13.93
CA GLU A 199 6.31 -12.79 -14.62
C GLU A 199 5.97 -11.74 -15.70
N GLY A 200 6.24 -10.45 -15.43
CA GLY A 200 6.09 -9.37 -16.41
C GLY A 200 7.02 -9.53 -17.61
N ASN A 201 8.27 -9.93 -17.36
CA ASN A 201 9.24 -10.23 -18.43
C ASN A 201 8.80 -11.42 -19.27
N ASP A 202 8.41 -12.52 -18.65
CA ASP A 202 7.99 -13.74 -19.33
C ASP A 202 6.71 -13.52 -20.16
N LEU A 203 5.73 -12.81 -19.60
CA LEU A 203 4.51 -12.46 -20.30
C LEU A 203 4.79 -11.57 -21.51
N MET A 204 5.66 -10.55 -21.36
CA MET A 204 6.04 -9.68 -22.48
C MET A 204 6.77 -10.44 -23.56
N THR A 205 7.69 -11.34 -23.19
CA THR A 205 8.41 -12.21 -24.13
C THR A 205 7.43 -13.07 -24.94
N ASN A 206 6.40 -13.63 -24.29
CA ASN A 206 5.36 -14.42 -24.95
C ASN A 206 4.55 -13.58 -25.94
N TRP A 207 4.16 -12.36 -25.58
CA TRP A 207 3.42 -11.45 -26.48
C TRP A 207 4.26 -11.02 -27.69
N ILE A 208 5.55 -10.73 -27.50
CA ILE A 208 6.47 -10.43 -28.61
C ILE A 208 6.60 -11.63 -29.54
N SER A 209 6.79 -12.82 -28.99
CA SER A 209 6.94 -14.07 -29.76
C SER A 209 5.68 -14.45 -30.54
N SER A 210 4.49 -14.04 -30.07
CA SER A 210 3.22 -14.24 -30.77
C SER A 210 3.03 -13.33 -31.98
N GLY A 211 3.92 -12.34 -32.18
CA GLY A 211 3.87 -11.42 -33.31
C GLY A 211 2.81 -10.32 -33.19
N MET A 212 2.24 -10.11 -32.00
CA MET A 212 1.27 -9.02 -31.74
C MET A 212 1.87 -7.66 -32.08
N LYS A 213 1.05 -6.78 -32.66
CA LYS A 213 1.43 -5.39 -32.98
C LYS A 213 0.75 -4.45 -32.01
N PHE A 214 1.53 -3.81 -31.16
CA PHE A 214 1.06 -2.91 -30.10
C PHE A 214 1.97 -1.69 -30.02
N GLU A 215 1.44 -0.59 -29.54
CA GLU A 215 2.12 0.68 -29.32
C GLU A 215 2.38 0.96 -27.83
N ALA A 216 1.63 0.28 -26.93
CA ALA A 216 1.84 0.48 -25.50
C ALA A 216 1.67 -0.82 -24.68
N VAL A 217 2.27 -0.81 -23.49
CA VAL A 217 2.07 -1.78 -22.41
C VAL A 217 1.69 -1.01 -21.15
N VAL A 218 0.50 -1.31 -20.62
CA VAL A 218 -0.05 -0.69 -19.43
C VAL A 218 -0.06 -1.73 -18.31
N SER A 219 0.74 -1.51 -17.30
CA SER A 219 0.94 -2.45 -16.20
C SER A 219 0.29 -1.93 -14.90
N ASN A 220 -0.36 -2.82 -14.16
CA ASN A 220 -0.96 -2.47 -12.88
C ASN A 220 0.06 -2.09 -11.78
N ASN A 221 1.37 -2.39 -11.97
CA ASN A 221 2.44 -1.88 -11.11
C ASN A 221 3.75 -1.69 -11.87
N ASP A 222 4.74 -1.08 -11.22
CA ASP A 222 6.05 -0.80 -11.78
C ASP A 222 6.90 -2.06 -11.97
N GLU A 223 6.84 -3.02 -11.06
CA GLU A 223 7.66 -4.23 -11.17
C GLU A 223 7.36 -5.01 -12.45
N MET A 224 6.10 -5.23 -12.76
CA MET A 224 5.73 -5.87 -14.04
C MET A 224 6.10 -5.00 -15.24
N ALA A 225 5.95 -3.67 -15.15
CA ALA A 225 6.38 -2.74 -16.20
C ALA A 225 7.88 -2.81 -16.46
N LEU A 226 8.71 -2.89 -15.41
CA LEU A 226 10.15 -3.06 -15.52
C LEU A 226 10.52 -4.42 -16.14
N GLY A 227 9.77 -5.48 -15.83
CA GLY A 227 9.88 -6.76 -16.51
C GLY A 227 9.59 -6.65 -18.02
N ALA A 228 8.52 -5.94 -18.38
CA ALA A 228 8.20 -5.69 -19.78
C ALA A 228 9.30 -4.89 -20.50
N ILE A 229 9.86 -3.87 -19.85
CA ILE A 229 10.98 -3.08 -20.38
C ILE A 229 12.18 -3.96 -20.69
N GLN A 230 12.52 -4.91 -19.82
CA GLN A 230 13.65 -5.83 -20.06
C GLN A 230 13.43 -6.66 -21.34
N ALA A 231 12.25 -7.25 -21.53
CA ALA A 231 11.93 -8.03 -22.72
C ALA A 231 11.90 -7.17 -23.99
N LEU A 232 11.33 -5.95 -23.91
CA LEU A 232 11.29 -5.00 -25.02
C LEU A 232 12.68 -4.52 -25.43
N LYS A 233 13.61 -4.31 -24.48
CA LYS A 233 15.02 -3.99 -24.76
C LYS A 233 15.72 -5.13 -25.48
N ALA A 234 15.57 -6.35 -24.99
CA ALA A 234 16.17 -7.54 -25.59
C ALA A 234 15.71 -7.72 -27.05
N SER A 235 14.44 -7.36 -27.33
CA SER A 235 13.82 -7.47 -28.65
C SER A 235 13.96 -6.20 -29.52
N LYS A 236 14.66 -5.16 -29.04
CA LYS A 236 14.83 -3.86 -29.72
C LYS A 236 13.50 -3.17 -30.08
N MET A 237 12.49 -3.34 -29.23
CA MET A 237 11.13 -2.78 -29.43
C MET A 237 10.83 -1.61 -28.49
N LEU A 238 11.66 -1.37 -27.45
CA LEU A 238 11.38 -0.37 -26.41
C LEU A 238 11.19 1.03 -26.97
N ASP A 239 12.03 1.47 -27.91
CA ASP A 239 11.98 2.82 -28.48
C ASP A 239 10.64 3.14 -29.20
N LYS A 240 9.88 2.13 -29.55
CA LYS A 240 8.60 2.23 -30.25
C LYS A 240 7.41 1.90 -29.36
N THR A 241 7.65 1.61 -28.07
CA THR A 241 6.62 1.15 -27.14
C THR A 241 6.51 2.09 -25.94
N ILE A 242 5.34 2.58 -25.67
CA ILE A 242 5.02 3.31 -24.44
C ILE A 242 4.84 2.29 -23.33
N VAL A 243 5.62 2.39 -22.24
CA VAL A 243 5.44 1.54 -21.06
C VAL A 243 4.98 2.40 -19.89
N ALA A 244 3.94 1.93 -19.19
CA ALA A 244 3.35 2.60 -18.05
C ALA A 244 3.23 1.64 -16.86
N GLY A 245 3.55 2.15 -15.66
CA GLY A 245 3.44 1.45 -14.37
C GLY A 245 2.63 2.24 -13.35
N ILE A 246 2.61 1.77 -12.14
CA ILE A 246 2.06 2.42 -10.92
C ILE A 246 3.00 2.06 -9.78
N ASP A 247 3.23 2.95 -8.85
CA ASP A 247 3.91 2.96 -7.55
C ASP A 247 4.96 4.06 -7.45
N ALA A 248 5.60 4.44 -8.55
CA ALA A 248 6.78 5.31 -8.60
C ALA A 248 7.92 4.80 -7.68
N THR A 249 8.23 3.50 -7.79
CA THR A 249 9.35 2.90 -7.08
C THR A 249 10.69 3.49 -7.56
N GLN A 250 11.75 3.42 -6.75
CA GLN A 250 13.05 3.97 -7.11
C GLN A 250 13.59 3.42 -8.44
N ASP A 251 13.42 2.11 -8.69
CA ASP A 251 13.81 1.48 -9.95
C ASP A 251 13.00 2.03 -11.14
N ALA A 252 11.69 2.24 -10.95
CA ALA A 252 10.82 2.80 -11.98
C ALA A 252 11.17 4.27 -12.28
N LEU A 253 11.46 5.07 -11.25
CA LEU A 253 11.91 6.45 -11.42
C LEU A 253 13.27 6.51 -12.13
N ALA A 254 14.18 5.57 -11.82
CA ALA A 254 15.45 5.44 -12.55
C ALA A 254 15.24 5.07 -14.02
N SER A 255 14.32 4.13 -14.30
CA SER A 255 13.93 3.73 -15.66
C SER A 255 13.26 4.89 -16.42
N MET A 256 12.41 5.68 -15.74
CA MET A 256 11.84 6.90 -16.32
C MET A 256 12.91 7.94 -16.64
N LYS A 257 13.89 8.14 -15.76
CA LYS A 257 15.03 9.03 -15.99
C LYS A 257 15.87 8.60 -17.19
N ALA A 258 15.98 7.28 -17.42
CA ALA A 258 16.64 6.71 -18.59
C ALA A 258 15.77 6.81 -19.88
N GLY A 259 14.55 7.31 -19.79
CA GLY A 259 13.61 7.44 -20.92
C GLY A 259 12.91 6.13 -21.29
N GLU A 260 13.01 5.09 -20.49
CA GLU A 260 12.48 3.75 -20.75
C GLU A 260 11.01 3.61 -20.31
N LEU A 261 10.68 4.07 -19.09
CA LEU A 261 9.31 4.17 -18.58
C LEU A 261 8.74 5.56 -18.90
N LYS A 262 7.52 5.64 -19.41
CA LYS A 262 6.91 6.93 -19.81
C LYS A 262 5.93 7.48 -18.80
N VAL A 263 5.25 6.61 -18.05
CA VAL A 263 4.21 6.97 -17.07
C VAL A 263 4.36 6.07 -15.86
N THR A 264 4.28 6.64 -14.67
CA THR A 264 3.93 5.91 -13.44
C THR A 264 3.00 6.77 -12.59
N VAL A 265 2.43 6.20 -11.55
CA VAL A 265 1.57 6.90 -10.60
C VAL A 265 2.16 6.69 -9.22
N PHE A 266 2.54 7.79 -8.57
CA PHE A 266 3.12 7.72 -7.22
C PHE A 266 2.09 7.22 -6.22
N GLN A 267 2.41 6.11 -5.59
CA GLN A 267 1.72 5.55 -4.44
C GLN A 267 2.59 5.79 -3.20
N ASN A 268 2.12 6.63 -2.27
CA ASN A 268 2.90 7.05 -1.11
C ASN A 268 2.97 5.95 -0.05
N ALA A 269 3.90 5.00 -0.22
CA ALA A 269 4.10 3.87 0.69
C ALA A 269 4.41 4.32 2.13
N ALA A 270 5.31 5.29 2.30
CA ALA A 270 5.66 5.83 3.61
C ALA A 270 4.45 6.48 4.30
N GLY A 271 3.67 7.29 3.55
CA GLY A 271 2.44 7.91 4.07
C GLY A 271 1.37 6.89 4.45
N GLN A 272 1.19 5.81 3.67
CA GLN A 272 0.28 4.72 4.03
C GLN A 272 0.75 4.00 5.28
N GLY A 273 2.05 3.69 5.39
CA GLY A 273 2.63 3.01 6.56
C GLY A 273 2.48 3.83 7.83
N GLN A 274 2.88 5.11 7.80
CA GLN A 274 2.71 6.04 8.91
C GLN A 274 1.23 6.17 9.29
N GLY A 275 0.36 6.41 8.32
CA GLY A 275 -1.08 6.56 8.55
C GLY A 275 -1.71 5.32 9.19
N ALA A 276 -1.25 4.10 8.84
CA ALA A 276 -1.74 2.87 9.44
C ALA A 276 -1.35 2.75 10.93
N VAL A 277 -0.10 3.07 11.27
CA VAL A 277 0.38 3.06 12.65
C VAL A 277 -0.33 4.15 13.47
N ASP A 278 -0.45 5.38 12.96
CA ASP A 278 -1.20 6.47 13.60
C ASP A 278 -2.65 6.12 13.86
N THR A 279 -3.31 5.51 12.87
CA THR A 279 -4.72 5.10 12.98
C THR A 279 -4.87 4.03 14.05
N ALA A 280 -3.98 3.02 14.09
CA ALA A 280 -3.97 2.00 15.14
C ALA A 280 -3.79 2.62 16.53
N MET A 281 -2.84 3.55 16.68
CA MET A 281 -2.59 4.23 17.95
C MET A 281 -3.78 5.08 18.43
N LYS A 282 -4.46 5.78 17.52
CA LYS A 282 -5.68 6.54 17.83
C LYS A 282 -6.78 5.61 18.36
N ILE A 283 -7.00 4.47 17.69
CA ILE A 283 -8.00 3.50 18.14
C ILE A 283 -7.64 2.91 19.51
N ILE A 284 -6.37 2.58 19.75
CA ILE A 284 -5.87 2.10 21.05
C ILE A 284 -6.17 3.12 22.16
N LYS A 285 -5.99 4.42 21.87
CA LYS A 285 -6.28 5.52 22.80
C LYS A 285 -7.80 5.81 22.97
N GLY A 286 -8.66 5.08 22.28
CA GLY A 286 -10.11 5.30 22.31
C GLY A 286 -10.60 6.49 21.50
N GLU A 287 -9.77 7.01 20.61
CA GLU A 287 -10.14 8.10 19.72
C GLU A 287 -10.99 7.57 18.55
N LYS A 288 -11.94 8.39 18.08
CA LYS A 288 -12.70 8.08 16.88
C LYS A 288 -11.86 8.35 15.63
N VAL A 289 -11.82 7.38 14.74
CA VAL A 289 -11.16 7.50 13.42
C VAL A 289 -12.20 7.33 12.30
N PRO A 290 -11.99 7.96 11.14
CA PRO A 290 -12.82 7.65 9.97
C PRO A 290 -12.56 6.19 9.55
N PRO A 291 -13.57 5.48 8.99
CA PRO A 291 -13.38 4.11 8.52
C PRO A 291 -12.40 4.01 7.37
N MET A 292 -12.24 5.08 6.59
CA MET A 292 -11.32 5.19 5.46
C MET A 292 -10.41 6.41 5.63
N VAL A 293 -9.09 6.18 5.62
CA VAL A 293 -8.05 7.22 5.65
C VAL A 293 -7.36 7.20 4.28
N TRP A 294 -7.64 8.21 3.47
CA TRP A 294 -7.16 8.26 2.09
C TRP A 294 -5.81 8.94 1.97
N ILE A 295 -4.88 8.26 1.29
CA ILE A 295 -3.58 8.77 0.87
C ILE A 295 -3.63 8.93 -0.65
N PRO A 296 -3.48 10.13 -1.22
CA PRO A 296 -3.73 10.35 -2.64
C PRO A 296 -2.69 9.66 -3.54
N PHE A 297 -3.12 9.30 -4.74
CA PHE A 297 -2.26 9.00 -5.86
C PHE A 297 -1.85 10.28 -6.61
N GLU A 298 -0.66 10.30 -7.20
CA GLU A 298 -0.17 11.43 -7.99
C GLU A 298 0.45 10.94 -9.31
N LEU A 299 0.05 11.52 -10.45
CA LEU A 299 0.61 11.17 -11.75
C LEU A 299 2.09 11.59 -11.84
N VAL A 300 2.94 10.68 -12.31
CA VAL A 300 4.36 10.95 -12.54
C VAL A 300 4.71 10.70 -14.01
N THR A 301 5.31 11.71 -14.60
CA THR A 301 5.80 11.72 -15.99
C THR A 301 7.23 12.28 -15.99
N PRO A 302 7.97 12.20 -17.10
CA PRO A 302 9.29 12.83 -17.20
C PRO A 302 9.29 14.33 -16.83
N ALA A 303 8.18 15.03 -17.04
CA ALA A 303 8.08 16.47 -16.77
C ALA A 303 8.13 16.84 -15.29
N ASN A 304 7.66 15.96 -14.39
CA ASN A 304 7.64 16.20 -12.94
C ASN A 304 8.44 15.18 -12.14
N LEU A 305 9.20 14.30 -12.80
CA LEU A 305 9.99 13.22 -12.21
C LEU A 305 10.86 13.68 -11.02
N SER A 306 11.51 14.84 -11.16
CA SER A 306 12.43 15.36 -10.14
C SER A 306 11.80 15.54 -8.76
N GLN A 307 10.48 15.73 -8.68
CA GLN A 307 9.73 15.92 -7.43
C GLN A 307 9.57 14.60 -6.66
N TYR A 308 9.78 13.46 -7.30
CA TYR A 308 9.51 12.13 -6.74
C TYR A 308 10.77 11.32 -6.45
N MET A 309 11.93 11.72 -6.97
CA MET A 309 13.20 10.97 -6.86
C MET A 309 13.64 10.63 -5.43
N SER A 310 13.05 11.24 -4.41
CA SER A 310 13.38 11.01 -2.99
C SER A 310 12.17 10.60 -2.15
N LYS A 311 11.01 10.34 -2.77
CA LYS A 311 9.76 10.13 -2.00
C LYS A 311 9.52 8.66 -1.60
N ASN A 312 9.88 7.66 -2.39
CA ASN A 312 9.71 6.21 -2.10
C ASN A 312 11.06 5.49 -1.99
#